data_91d20beb45f92e9d1abd56b5d9295e42
#
_entry.id   91d20beb45f92e9d1abd56b5d9295e42
#
_cell.length_a   1.000
_cell.length_b   1.000
_cell.length_c   1.000
_cell.angle_alpha   90.00
_cell.angle_beta   90.00
_cell.angle_gamma   90.00
#
_symmetry.space_group_name_H-M   'P 1'
#
loop_
_entity.id
_entity.type
_entity.pdbx_description
1 polymer ?
#
loop_
_entity_poly.entity_id
_entity_poly.type
_entity_poly.pdbx_seq_one_letter_code
_entity_poly.pdbx_strand_id
1 'polypeptide(L)'
;IYAGSYGWASAGRFHHAQSQLHRFLNCAGGYTSSKNTYSFAAAEVIVPHVIGHEFIELLTNHTSWKSIADNCELFVAFGGLPLENSQMGNGGAGIHVQRGGFNAAVERGVEFVNVSPRGLDLESAHLTKQLHIRPNSDTALILALCHTLIKENQADEQFLSRYTVGYENFAAYLDGTSDGIKKDASWASELT
;
A
#
# COMPACT_ATOMS: atom_id res chain seq x y z
N ILE A 1 -24.54 -9.40 -23.60
CA ILE A 1 -23.11 -9.76 -23.75
C ILE A 1 -22.37 -9.21 -22.53
N TYR A 2 -21.53 -10.02 -21.92
CA TYR A 2 -20.56 -9.59 -20.90
C TYR A 2 -19.15 -9.86 -21.44
N ALA A 3 -18.30 -8.87 -21.42
CA ALA A 3 -16.89 -9.02 -21.71
C ALA A 3 -16.09 -7.87 -21.11
N GLY A 4 -14.87 -8.16 -20.71
CA GLY A 4 -13.98 -7.19 -20.11
C GLY A 4 -12.52 -7.44 -20.51
N SER A 5 -11.71 -6.45 -20.35
CA SER A 5 -10.27 -6.51 -20.59
C SER A 5 -9.59 -5.48 -19.69
N TYR A 6 -8.40 -5.82 -19.20
CA TYR A 6 -7.46 -4.86 -18.65
C TYR A 6 -6.60 -4.30 -19.77
N GLY A 7 -6.41 -3.00 -19.79
CA GLY A 7 -5.62 -2.35 -20.83
C GLY A 7 -4.89 -1.11 -20.32
N TRP A 8 -4.90 -0.88 -19.00
CA TRP A 8 -4.32 0.31 -18.39
C TRP A 8 -2.81 0.49 -18.71
N ALA A 9 -2.09 -0.61 -18.88
CA ALA A 9 -0.68 -0.61 -19.26
C ALA A 9 -0.46 -0.57 -20.80
N SER A 10 -1.51 -0.56 -21.62
CA SER A 10 -1.41 -0.51 -23.06
C SER A 10 -1.09 0.90 -23.55
N ALA A 11 -0.20 1.02 -24.53
CA ALA A 11 0.22 2.28 -25.10
C ALA A 11 -0.61 2.66 -26.33
N GLY A 12 -1.09 3.91 -26.33
CA GLY A 12 -1.72 4.52 -27.50
C GLY A 12 -3.10 3.96 -27.84
N ARG A 13 -3.72 4.63 -28.83
CA ARG A 13 -5.13 4.40 -29.20
C ARG A 13 -5.39 3.01 -29.77
N PHE A 14 -4.49 2.51 -30.59
CA PHE A 14 -4.70 1.25 -31.35
C PHE A 14 -4.27 0.01 -30.56
N HIS A 15 -3.45 0.19 -29.54
CA HIS A 15 -2.94 -0.88 -28.69
C HIS A 15 -3.62 -0.95 -27.31
N HIS A 16 -4.64 -0.13 -27.07
CA HIS A 16 -5.40 -0.16 -25.83
C HIS A 16 -6.49 -1.23 -25.93
N ALA A 17 -6.20 -2.42 -25.43
CA ALA A 17 -7.07 -3.59 -25.55
C ALA A 17 -8.51 -3.36 -25.07
N GLN A 18 -8.68 -2.74 -23.91
CA GLN A 18 -9.98 -2.42 -23.36
C GLN A 18 -10.81 -1.50 -24.27
N SER A 19 -10.21 -0.45 -24.80
CA SER A 19 -10.91 0.47 -25.71
C SER A 19 -11.34 -0.21 -27.01
N GLN A 20 -10.52 -1.09 -27.55
CA GLN A 20 -10.87 -1.83 -28.77
C GLN A 20 -12.00 -2.82 -28.53
N LEU A 21 -11.96 -3.54 -27.43
CA LEU A 21 -13.02 -4.45 -27.02
C LEU A 21 -14.35 -3.70 -26.80
N HIS A 22 -14.34 -2.61 -26.05
CA HIS A 22 -15.53 -1.81 -25.78
C HIS A 22 -16.12 -1.22 -27.08
N ARG A 23 -15.26 -0.76 -27.99
CA ARG A 23 -15.69 -0.26 -29.31
C ARG A 23 -16.42 -1.36 -30.10
N PHE A 24 -15.83 -2.54 -30.20
CA PHE A 24 -16.45 -3.68 -30.87
C PHE A 24 -17.82 -4.03 -30.25
N LEU A 25 -17.89 -4.15 -28.93
CA LEU A 25 -19.11 -4.51 -28.24
C LEU A 25 -20.23 -3.47 -28.39
N ASN A 26 -19.87 -2.17 -28.40
CA ASN A 26 -20.81 -1.10 -28.67
C ASN A 26 -21.38 -1.18 -30.09
N CYS A 27 -20.55 -1.50 -31.07
CA CYS A 27 -21.02 -1.75 -32.45
C CYS A 27 -21.91 -3.01 -32.56
N ALA A 28 -21.73 -3.97 -31.66
CA ALA A 28 -22.53 -5.22 -31.61
C ALA A 28 -23.81 -5.10 -30.79
N GLY A 29 -24.21 -3.91 -30.38
CA GLY A 29 -25.45 -3.64 -29.63
C GLY A 29 -25.26 -3.40 -28.14
N GLY A 30 -24.04 -3.24 -27.66
CA GLY A 30 -23.73 -2.96 -26.27
C GLY A 30 -23.33 -4.19 -25.43
N TYR A 31 -22.97 -3.94 -24.18
CA TYR A 31 -22.49 -4.96 -23.25
C TYR A 31 -22.71 -4.56 -21.80
N THR A 32 -22.67 -5.54 -20.92
CA THR A 32 -22.64 -5.31 -19.47
C THR A 32 -21.20 -5.08 -19.04
N SER A 33 -20.90 -3.89 -18.54
CA SER A 33 -19.58 -3.53 -18.04
C SER A 33 -19.37 -3.99 -16.59
N SER A 34 -18.13 -4.23 -16.24
CA SER A 34 -17.73 -4.40 -14.85
C SER A 34 -17.78 -3.08 -14.09
N LYS A 35 -18.12 -3.14 -12.81
CA LYS A 35 -17.94 -2.03 -11.87
C LYS A 35 -16.81 -2.39 -10.90
N ASN A 36 -16.09 -1.35 -10.48
CA ASN A 36 -14.92 -1.47 -9.61
C ASN A 36 -13.77 -2.28 -10.21
N THR A 37 -12.80 -2.56 -9.39
CA THR A 37 -11.61 -3.35 -9.73
C THR A 37 -11.38 -4.43 -8.68
N TYR A 38 -10.74 -5.51 -9.06
CA TYR A 38 -10.30 -6.55 -8.12
C TYR A 38 -9.02 -6.18 -7.37
N SER A 39 -8.24 -5.22 -7.90
CA SER A 39 -6.92 -4.89 -7.35
C SER A 39 -6.98 -4.04 -6.08
N PHE A 40 -7.89 -3.06 -6.02
CA PHE A 40 -7.91 -2.07 -4.93
C PHE A 40 -9.31 -1.54 -4.58
N ALA A 41 -10.38 -2.24 -4.94
CA ALA A 41 -11.74 -1.78 -4.65
C ALA A 41 -12.01 -1.61 -3.14
N ALA A 42 -11.39 -2.44 -2.29
CA ALA A 42 -11.46 -2.26 -0.85
C ALA A 42 -10.81 -0.94 -0.40
N ALA A 43 -9.67 -0.58 -0.98
CA ALA A 43 -9.01 0.70 -0.70
C ALA A 43 -9.86 1.89 -1.16
N GLU A 44 -10.53 1.81 -2.32
CA GLU A 44 -11.48 2.85 -2.78
C GLU A 44 -12.60 3.11 -1.78
N VAL A 45 -13.05 2.09 -1.06
CA VAL A 45 -14.11 2.22 -0.05
C VAL A 45 -13.55 2.70 1.29
N ILE A 46 -12.42 2.16 1.75
CA ILE A 46 -11.93 2.38 3.11
C ILE A 46 -11.12 3.67 3.25
N VAL A 47 -10.26 3.98 2.29
CA VAL A 47 -9.31 5.11 2.37
C VAL A 47 -10.00 6.46 2.62
N PRO A 48 -11.13 6.82 1.97
CA PRO A 48 -11.82 8.07 2.25
C PRO A 48 -12.28 8.21 3.70
N HIS A 49 -12.64 7.11 4.35
CA HIS A 49 -13.07 7.10 5.74
C HIS A 49 -11.91 7.17 6.74
N VAL A 50 -10.73 6.73 6.35
CA VAL A 50 -9.54 6.69 7.23
C VAL A 50 -8.75 7.98 7.15
N ILE A 51 -8.50 8.50 5.96
CA ILE A 51 -7.62 9.66 5.76
C ILE A 51 -8.31 10.84 5.05
N GLY A 52 -9.59 10.73 4.70
CA GLY A 52 -10.36 11.82 4.11
C GLY A 52 -10.03 12.17 2.66
N HIS A 53 -9.27 11.32 1.96
CA HIS A 53 -8.92 11.49 0.55
C HIS A 53 -9.39 10.30 -0.28
N GLU A 54 -9.79 10.57 -1.52
CA GLU A 54 -10.07 9.50 -2.47
C GLU A 54 -8.81 8.69 -2.79
N PHE A 55 -8.95 7.38 -2.95
CA PHE A 55 -7.81 6.51 -3.23
C PHE A 55 -7.04 6.90 -4.50
N ILE A 56 -7.75 7.35 -5.54
CA ILE A 56 -7.13 7.84 -6.79
C ILE A 56 -6.30 9.11 -6.57
N GLU A 57 -6.72 9.99 -5.65
CA GLU A 57 -5.91 11.17 -5.29
C GLU A 57 -4.60 10.75 -4.63
N LEU A 58 -4.59 9.74 -3.79
CA LEU A 58 -3.36 9.20 -3.21
C LEU A 58 -2.43 8.61 -4.25
N LEU A 59 -2.96 7.89 -5.23
CA LEU A 59 -2.16 7.32 -6.32
C LEU A 59 -1.48 8.41 -7.16
N THR A 60 -2.09 9.58 -7.29
CA THR A 60 -1.56 10.68 -8.12
C THR A 60 -0.71 11.66 -7.33
N ASN A 61 -0.94 11.80 -6.03
CA ASN A 61 -0.33 12.81 -5.16
C ASN A 61 0.46 12.18 -3.99
N HIS A 62 0.92 10.94 -4.14
CA HIS A 62 1.74 10.28 -3.13
C HIS A 62 3.10 10.98 -2.92
N THR A 63 3.73 10.71 -1.79
CA THR A 63 5.06 11.25 -1.44
C THR A 63 6.09 10.85 -2.50
N SER A 64 6.82 11.84 -3.01
CA SER A 64 7.85 11.62 -4.03
C SER A 64 9.10 10.97 -3.46
N TRP A 65 9.86 10.24 -4.28
CA TRP A 65 11.17 9.70 -3.90
C TRP A 65 12.14 10.77 -3.43
N LYS A 66 12.07 11.97 -4.02
CA LYS A 66 12.89 13.09 -3.55
C LYS A 66 12.56 13.47 -2.11
N SER A 67 11.29 13.57 -1.76
CA SER A 67 10.87 13.87 -0.39
C SER A 67 11.27 12.77 0.59
N ILE A 68 11.14 11.51 0.18
CA ILE A 68 11.60 10.36 0.99
C ILE A 68 13.10 10.45 1.23
N ALA A 69 13.90 10.64 0.18
CA ALA A 69 15.34 10.75 0.30
C ALA A 69 15.81 11.93 1.19
N ASP A 70 15.08 13.05 1.16
CA ASP A 70 15.44 14.24 1.89
C ASP A 70 15.00 14.24 3.37
N ASN A 71 13.95 13.47 3.73
CA ASN A 71 13.29 13.62 5.03
C ASN A 71 12.98 12.30 5.76
N CYS A 72 13.19 11.15 5.13
CA CYS A 72 12.88 9.85 5.74
C CYS A 72 14.14 9.27 6.41
N GLU A 73 14.00 8.75 7.61
CA GLU A 73 15.05 8.01 8.31
C GLU A 73 14.84 6.49 8.18
N LEU A 74 13.58 6.06 8.26
CA LEU A 74 13.18 4.66 8.19
C LEU A 74 12.02 4.47 7.20
N PHE A 75 12.22 3.61 6.22
CA PHE A 75 11.18 3.21 5.25
C PHE A 75 10.80 1.76 5.47
N VAL A 76 9.56 1.51 5.84
CA VAL A 76 9.02 0.16 6.02
C VAL A 76 8.15 -0.21 4.82
N ALA A 77 8.57 -1.19 4.05
CA ALA A 77 7.83 -1.68 2.89
C ALA A 77 7.00 -2.91 3.27
N PHE A 78 5.69 -2.78 3.29
CA PHE A 78 4.76 -3.90 3.41
C PHE A 78 4.46 -4.48 2.02
N GLY A 79 4.84 -5.73 1.78
CA GLY A 79 4.73 -6.38 0.49
C GLY A 79 5.89 -6.10 -0.48
N GLY A 80 6.90 -5.37 -0.03
CA GLY A 80 8.11 -5.10 -0.79
C GLY A 80 8.01 -3.95 -1.80
N LEU A 81 9.07 -3.81 -2.59
CA LEU A 81 9.23 -2.81 -3.66
C LEU A 81 9.86 -3.47 -4.90
N PRO A 82 9.20 -4.49 -5.49
CA PRO A 82 9.77 -5.20 -6.61
C PRO A 82 9.88 -4.27 -7.83
N LEU A 83 11.06 -4.17 -8.42
CA LEU A 83 11.34 -3.27 -9.54
C LEU A 83 10.51 -3.63 -10.79
N GLU A 84 10.21 -4.90 -10.99
CA GLU A 84 9.36 -5.35 -12.09
C GLU A 84 7.97 -4.71 -12.07
N ASN A 85 7.43 -4.36 -10.91
CA ASN A 85 6.12 -3.73 -10.78
C ASN A 85 6.13 -2.23 -11.13
N SER A 86 7.30 -1.61 -11.18
CA SER A 86 7.45 -0.17 -11.45
C SER A 86 7.83 0.17 -12.88
N GLN A 87 7.91 -0.82 -13.76
CA GLN A 87 8.33 -0.61 -15.16
C GLN A 87 7.18 -0.21 -16.09
N MET A 88 5.95 -0.38 -15.66
CA MET A 88 4.75 -0.06 -16.43
C MET A 88 3.87 0.90 -15.63
N GLY A 89 3.22 1.80 -16.34
CA GLY A 89 2.26 2.75 -15.79
C GLY A 89 1.03 2.90 -16.69
N ASN A 90 0.11 3.76 -16.30
CA ASN A 90 -1.04 4.12 -17.15
C ASN A 90 -0.54 4.66 -18.50
N GLY A 91 -0.99 4.05 -19.58
CA GLY A 91 -0.57 4.40 -20.93
C GLY A 91 0.67 3.65 -21.42
N GLY A 92 1.15 2.65 -20.69
CA GLY A 92 2.25 1.77 -21.11
C GLY A 92 3.55 2.02 -20.35
N ALA A 93 4.69 1.94 -21.02
CA ALA A 93 5.99 2.20 -20.44
C ALA A 93 6.15 3.67 -20.04
N GLY A 94 6.51 3.92 -18.79
CA GLY A 94 6.75 5.24 -18.25
C GLY A 94 8.22 5.51 -17.93
N ILE A 95 8.49 6.60 -17.23
CA ILE A 95 9.81 6.88 -16.67
C ILE A 95 10.04 5.98 -15.47
N HIS A 96 11.10 5.19 -15.48
CA HIS A 96 11.45 4.26 -14.42
C HIS A 96 12.16 5.00 -13.26
N VAL A 97 11.38 5.64 -12.39
CA VAL A 97 11.91 6.49 -11.32
C VAL A 97 12.26 5.72 -10.03
N GLN A 98 11.71 4.52 -9.84
CA GLN A 98 11.82 3.80 -8.56
C GLN A 98 13.27 3.46 -8.20
N ARG A 99 14.05 2.88 -9.11
CA ARG A 99 15.43 2.50 -8.85
C ARG A 99 16.30 3.72 -8.49
N GLY A 100 16.18 4.79 -9.26
CA GLY A 100 16.93 6.03 -9.00
C GLY A 100 16.54 6.68 -7.67
N GLY A 101 15.25 6.70 -7.36
CA GLY A 101 14.74 7.22 -6.10
C GLY A 101 15.16 6.40 -4.89
N PHE A 102 15.11 5.08 -5.03
CA PHE A 102 15.56 4.14 -4.01
C PHE A 102 17.06 4.33 -3.71
N ASN A 103 17.91 4.33 -4.74
CA ASN A 103 19.35 4.53 -4.57
C ASN A 103 19.65 5.89 -3.90
N ALA A 104 18.98 6.95 -4.32
CA ALA A 104 19.15 8.27 -3.71
C ALA A 104 18.76 8.30 -2.23
N ALA A 105 17.72 7.56 -1.84
CA ALA A 105 17.32 7.45 -0.44
C ALA A 105 18.37 6.67 0.38
N VAL A 106 18.88 5.56 -0.16
CA VAL A 106 19.96 4.77 0.48
C VAL A 106 21.23 5.60 0.63
N GLU A 107 21.67 6.33 -0.40
CA GLU A 107 22.84 7.21 -0.35
C GLU A 107 22.72 8.31 0.73
N ARG A 108 21.51 8.67 1.10
CA ARG A 108 21.24 9.65 2.18
C ARG A 108 21.04 9.02 3.55
N GLY A 109 21.20 7.69 3.65
CA GLY A 109 21.16 6.97 4.91
C GLY A 109 19.79 6.52 5.36
N VAL A 110 18.78 6.53 4.48
CA VAL A 110 17.45 5.97 4.79
C VAL A 110 17.60 4.46 5.01
N GLU A 111 17.13 3.99 6.16
CA GLU A 111 17.08 2.56 6.47
C GLU A 111 15.82 1.94 5.84
N PHE A 112 15.98 0.73 5.27
CA PHE A 112 14.89 0.00 4.64
C PHE A 112 14.59 -1.31 5.37
N VAL A 113 13.35 -1.46 5.80
CA VAL A 113 12.81 -2.72 6.35
C VAL A 113 11.79 -3.28 5.37
N ASN A 114 12.01 -4.50 4.92
CA ASN A 114 11.03 -5.20 4.09
C ASN A 114 10.21 -6.17 4.93
N VAL A 115 8.89 -6.01 4.92
CA VAL A 115 7.92 -6.89 5.55
C VAL A 115 7.19 -7.65 4.46
N SER A 116 7.66 -8.84 4.15
CA SER A 116 7.13 -9.64 3.03
C SER A 116 7.40 -11.12 3.25
N PRO A 117 6.52 -12.02 2.82
CA PRO A 117 6.82 -13.45 2.80
C PRO A 117 7.93 -13.82 1.82
N ARG A 118 8.26 -12.95 0.86
CA ARG A 118 9.32 -13.13 -0.14
C ARG A 118 10.55 -12.30 0.20
N GLY A 119 11.73 -12.90 0.11
CA GLY A 119 12.99 -12.21 0.37
C GLY A 119 13.57 -11.41 -0.82
N LEU A 120 12.92 -11.46 -2.00
CA LEU A 120 13.41 -10.84 -3.24
C LEU A 120 12.65 -9.58 -3.65
N ASP A 121 11.71 -9.13 -2.83
CA ASP A 121 10.86 -7.97 -3.12
C ASP A 121 11.55 -6.63 -2.88
N LEU A 122 12.80 -6.65 -2.45
CA LEU A 122 13.65 -5.48 -2.29
C LEU A 122 15.08 -5.88 -2.63
N GLU A 123 15.83 -5.05 -3.36
CA GLU A 123 17.22 -5.36 -3.71
C GLU A 123 18.06 -5.54 -2.44
N SER A 124 18.64 -6.72 -2.26
CA SER A 124 19.31 -7.14 -1.03
C SER A 124 20.50 -6.27 -0.62
N ALA A 125 21.14 -5.59 -1.58
CA ALA A 125 22.29 -4.73 -1.33
C ALA A 125 21.99 -3.51 -0.44
N HIS A 126 20.71 -3.15 -0.32
CA HIS A 126 20.26 -1.93 0.37
C HIS A 126 19.28 -2.22 1.51
N LEU A 127 18.98 -3.49 1.76
CA LEU A 127 18.04 -3.92 2.78
C LEU A 127 18.70 -3.87 4.17
N THR A 128 18.17 -3.06 5.07
CA THR A 128 18.60 -3.04 6.46
C THR A 128 18.08 -4.25 7.22
N LYS A 129 16.80 -4.60 7.00
CA LYS A 129 16.17 -5.74 7.68
C LYS A 129 15.05 -6.35 6.85
N GLN A 130 15.03 -7.69 6.82
CA GLN A 130 13.93 -8.49 6.26
C GLN A 130 13.12 -9.10 7.40
N LEU A 131 11.81 -8.90 7.35
CA LEU A 131 10.84 -9.59 8.21
C LEU A 131 9.99 -10.49 7.34
N HIS A 132 10.15 -11.80 7.51
CA HIS A 132 9.30 -12.78 6.84
C HIS A 132 8.04 -12.99 7.68
N ILE A 133 6.90 -12.68 7.09
CA ILE A 133 5.60 -12.89 7.72
C ILE A 133 4.75 -13.88 6.89
N ARG A 134 3.77 -14.48 7.53
CA ARG A 134 2.78 -15.30 6.79
C ARG A 134 1.94 -14.39 5.88
N PRO A 135 1.61 -14.82 4.66
CA PRO A 135 0.68 -14.08 3.80
C PRO A 135 -0.63 -13.73 4.54
N ASN A 136 -1.12 -12.51 4.33
CA ASN A 136 -2.33 -11.95 4.97
C ASN A 136 -2.23 -11.72 6.50
N SER A 137 -1.04 -11.67 7.07
CA SER A 137 -0.86 -11.39 8.50
C SER A 137 -0.37 -9.96 8.80
N ASP A 138 -0.26 -9.12 7.78
CA ASP A 138 0.19 -7.71 7.92
C ASP A 138 -0.61 -6.94 8.96
N THR A 139 -1.92 -7.12 8.98
CA THR A 139 -2.80 -6.44 9.95
C THR A 139 -2.44 -6.81 11.39
N ALA A 140 -2.12 -8.08 11.67
CA ALA A 140 -1.72 -8.51 13.01
C ALA A 140 -0.41 -7.82 13.44
N LEU A 141 0.57 -7.76 12.55
CA LEU A 141 1.82 -7.05 12.80
C LEU A 141 1.59 -5.55 13.06
N ILE A 142 0.79 -4.89 12.24
CA ILE A 142 0.48 -3.45 12.37
C ILE A 142 -0.24 -3.17 13.69
N LEU A 143 -1.22 -3.99 14.08
CA LEU A 143 -1.91 -3.83 15.37
C LEU A 143 -0.96 -3.96 16.55
N ALA A 144 -0.04 -4.91 16.52
CA ALA A 144 0.95 -5.08 17.57
C ALA A 144 1.97 -3.93 17.62
N LEU A 145 2.36 -3.38 16.47
CA LEU A 145 3.16 -2.15 16.42
C LEU A 145 2.43 -0.97 17.06
N CYS A 146 1.16 -0.77 16.73
CA CYS A 146 0.33 0.27 17.36
C CYS A 146 0.21 0.06 18.88
N HIS A 147 -0.05 -1.18 19.32
CA HIS A 147 -0.09 -1.51 20.76
C HIS A 147 1.25 -1.18 21.43
N THR A 148 2.37 -1.53 20.81
CA THR A 148 3.70 -1.25 21.35
C THR A 148 3.96 0.26 21.46
N LEU A 149 3.62 1.04 20.44
CA LEU A 149 3.77 2.51 20.47
C LEU A 149 3.00 3.13 21.65
N ILE A 150 1.78 2.67 21.90
CA ILE A 150 0.98 3.14 23.05
C ILE A 150 1.63 2.73 24.37
N LYS A 151 2.02 1.46 24.49
CA LYS A 151 2.63 0.91 25.70
C LYS A 151 3.95 1.59 26.06
N GLU A 152 4.76 1.94 25.08
CA GLU A 152 6.06 2.60 25.24
C GLU A 152 5.94 4.14 25.33
N ASN A 153 4.71 4.69 25.40
CA ASN A 153 4.42 6.13 25.44
C ASN A 153 5.02 6.89 24.23
N GLN A 154 5.04 6.26 23.07
CA GLN A 154 5.50 6.85 21.81
C GLN A 154 4.35 7.42 20.96
N ALA A 155 3.11 7.27 21.39
CA ALA A 155 1.96 7.85 20.72
C ALA A 155 1.91 9.37 20.95
N ASP A 156 1.76 10.14 19.90
CA ASP A 156 1.56 11.59 19.99
C ASP A 156 0.11 11.90 20.36
N GLU A 157 -0.17 11.99 21.66
CA GLU A 157 -1.52 12.25 22.18
C GLU A 157 -2.07 13.60 21.71
N GLN A 158 -1.19 14.60 21.51
CA GLN A 158 -1.60 15.91 21.05
C GLN A 158 -2.09 15.87 19.60
N PHE A 159 -1.36 15.15 18.75
CA PHE A 159 -1.77 14.90 17.38
C PHE A 159 -3.07 14.06 17.33
N LEU A 160 -3.12 12.96 18.06
CA LEU A 160 -4.28 12.06 18.08
C LEU A 160 -5.55 12.78 18.52
N SER A 161 -5.50 13.55 19.59
CA SER A 161 -6.67 14.30 20.09
C SER A 161 -7.16 15.39 19.13
N ARG A 162 -6.26 15.95 18.32
CA ARG A 162 -6.59 17.04 17.40
C ARG A 162 -7.04 16.57 16.03
N TYR A 163 -6.49 15.49 15.53
CA TYR A 163 -6.62 15.09 14.13
C TYR A 163 -7.27 13.74 13.90
N THR A 164 -7.61 13.01 14.95
CA THR A 164 -8.26 11.70 14.80
C THR A 164 -9.59 11.64 15.54
N VAL A 165 -10.44 10.70 15.13
CA VAL A 165 -11.72 10.38 15.77
C VAL A 165 -11.76 8.88 16.05
N GLY A 166 -12.16 8.48 17.26
CA GLY A 166 -12.31 7.09 17.64
C GLY A 166 -11.03 6.43 18.17
N TYR A 167 -10.01 7.20 18.48
CA TYR A 167 -8.74 6.70 19.02
C TYR A 167 -8.94 5.88 20.30
N GLU A 168 -9.81 6.32 21.21
CA GLU A 168 -10.09 5.63 22.48
C GLU A 168 -10.68 4.24 22.27
N ASN A 169 -11.57 4.11 21.28
CA ASN A 169 -12.14 2.82 20.89
C ASN A 169 -11.09 1.89 20.29
N PHE A 170 -10.19 2.45 19.48
CA PHE A 170 -9.09 1.72 18.89
C PHE A 170 -8.08 1.26 19.96
N ALA A 171 -7.72 2.13 20.90
CA ALA A 171 -6.85 1.78 22.02
C ALA A 171 -7.44 0.67 22.89
N ALA A 172 -8.75 0.74 23.20
CA ALA A 172 -9.47 -0.31 23.94
C ALA A 172 -9.50 -1.64 23.17
N TYR A 173 -9.59 -1.60 21.85
CA TYR A 173 -9.49 -2.78 21.00
C TYR A 173 -8.07 -3.38 21.05
N LEU A 174 -7.03 -2.56 20.96
CA LEU A 174 -5.63 -3.01 21.03
C LEU A 174 -5.29 -3.66 22.38
N ASP A 175 -5.76 -3.08 23.46
CA ASP A 175 -5.53 -3.60 24.82
C ASP A 175 -6.40 -4.83 25.16
N GLY A 176 -7.36 -5.18 24.30
CA GLY A 176 -8.26 -6.30 24.49
C GLY A 176 -9.46 -6.00 25.39
N THR A 177 -9.64 -4.76 25.82
CA THR A 177 -10.78 -4.36 26.66
C THR A 177 -12.12 -4.55 25.95
N SER A 178 -12.14 -4.41 24.62
CA SER A 178 -13.38 -4.48 23.84
C SER A 178 -13.76 -5.91 23.40
N ASP A 179 -12.79 -6.82 23.23
CA ASP A 179 -13.03 -8.17 22.68
C ASP A 179 -12.33 -9.31 23.45
N GLY A 180 -11.64 -8.99 24.55
CA GLY A 180 -10.93 -9.97 25.37
C GLY A 180 -9.59 -10.44 24.82
N ILE A 181 -9.14 -9.90 23.69
CA ILE A 181 -7.89 -10.33 23.03
C ILE A 181 -6.92 -9.16 22.91
N LYS A 182 -5.84 -9.20 23.65
CA LYS A 182 -4.78 -8.21 23.60
C LYS A 182 -3.94 -8.36 22.33
N LYS A 183 -3.78 -7.29 21.55
CA LYS A 183 -3.04 -7.28 20.29
C LYS A 183 -1.58 -6.90 20.49
N ASP A 184 -0.92 -7.58 21.42
CA ASP A 184 0.49 -7.33 21.72
C ASP A 184 1.45 -8.11 20.78
N ALA A 185 2.75 -7.95 21.02
CA ALA A 185 3.77 -8.59 20.23
C ALA A 185 3.72 -10.14 20.29
N SER A 186 3.30 -10.71 21.43
CA SER A 186 3.16 -12.16 21.57
C SER A 186 2.02 -12.68 20.70
N TRP A 187 0.86 -12.03 20.79
CA TRP A 187 -0.30 -12.35 19.95
C TRP A 187 0.04 -12.26 18.45
N ALA A 188 0.71 -11.19 18.00
CA ALA A 188 1.09 -11.05 16.61
C ALA A 188 2.11 -12.11 16.17
N SER A 189 3.05 -12.46 17.04
CA SER A 189 4.08 -13.49 16.74
C SER A 189 3.48 -14.88 16.48
N GLU A 190 2.33 -15.19 17.06
CA GLU A 190 1.63 -16.46 16.80
C GLU A 190 0.93 -16.46 15.42
N LEU A 191 0.56 -15.29 14.93
CA LEU A 191 -0.19 -15.11 13.67
C LEU A 191 0.70 -14.83 12.47
N THR A 192 1.83 -14.16 12.68
CA THR A 192 2.74 -13.70 11.62
C THR A 192 3.90 -14.66 11.39
#